data_f42c6f77fba6192e97e722dbbbc3b716
#
_entry.id   f42c6f77fba6192e97e722dbbbc3b716
#
_cell.length_a   1.000
_cell.length_b   1.000
_cell.length_c   1.000
_cell.angle_alpha   90.00
_cell.angle_beta   90.00
_cell.angle_gamma   90.00
#
_symmetry.space_group_name_H-M   'P 1'
#
loop_
_entity.id
_entity.type
_entity.pdbx_description
1 polymer ?
#
loop_
_entity_poly.entity_id
_entity_poly.type
_entity_poly.pdbx_seq_one_letter_code
_entity_poly.pdbx_strand_id
1 'polypeptide(L)'
;LLLEIRDEITEIKFSGLSAGAAKPVVSFLREFSAPVKVSHERADSELAFLVENDRDGFVRWDALQTLWVKHFDDKQNLNGADPIQTLAQVAKDAIELTNAEEQLFASTMLLVPNENYLFEQIAAFEVDTLLDAREAALSSAATQHSDVWAQLCDRYKPNGAYAPNAAGMAQRGLY
;
A
#
# COMPACT_ATOMS: atom_id res chain seq x y z
N LEU A 1 -13.36 -16.12 7.29
CA LEU A 1 -14.12 -16.20 8.55
C LEU A 1 -14.75 -14.84 8.83
N LEU A 2 -16.09 -14.77 8.93
CA LEU A 2 -16.80 -13.58 9.38
C LEU A 2 -16.98 -13.70 10.90
N LEU A 3 -16.57 -12.66 11.62
CA LEU A 3 -16.70 -12.57 13.06
C LEU A 3 -17.55 -11.35 13.39
N GLU A 4 -18.60 -11.57 14.14
CA GLU A 4 -19.44 -10.49 14.65
C GLU A 4 -18.95 -10.07 16.03
N ILE A 5 -18.48 -8.83 16.17
CA ILE A 5 -18.01 -8.27 17.43
C ILE A 5 -19.14 -7.41 18.00
N ARG A 6 -19.73 -7.82 19.11
CA ARG A 6 -20.85 -7.13 19.76
C ARG A 6 -20.51 -6.62 21.15
N ASP A 7 -19.50 -7.22 21.76
CA ASP A 7 -19.10 -6.92 23.13
C ASP A 7 -17.91 -5.96 23.17
N GLU A 8 -17.74 -5.26 24.28
CA GLU A 8 -16.61 -4.38 24.52
C GLU A 8 -15.25 -5.11 24.43
N ILE A 9 -15.24 -6.38 24.85
CA ILE A 9 -14.07 -7.26 24.75
C ILE A 9 -14.50 -8.58 24.12
N THR A 10 -13.86 -8.96 23.02
CA THR A 10 -14.10 -10.23 22.35
C THR A 10 -12.78 -10.98 22.21
N GLU A 11 -12.68 -12.18 22.80
CA GLU A 11 -11.51 -13.04 22.66
C GLU A 11 -11.74 -14.07 21.55
N ILE A 12 -10.82 -14.11 20.59
CA ILE A 12 -10.88 -15.04 19.46
C ILE A 12 -9.66 -15.97 19.52
N LYS A 13 -9.93 -17.29 19.67
CA LYS A 13 -8.89 -18.33 19.74
C LYS A 13 -8.78 -19.08 18.42
N PHE A 14 -7.60 -19.06 17.83
CA PHE A 14 -7.27 -19.89 16.67
C PHE A 14 -6.51 -21.14 17.13
N SER A 15 -6.99 -22.32 16.74
CA SER A 15 -6.33 -23.60 16.99
C SER A 15 -5.78 -24.20 15.69
N GLY A 16 -4.87 -25.14 15.79
CA GLY A 16 -4.29 -25.83 14.62
C GLY A 16 -3.15 -25.10 13.94
N LEU A 17 -2.63 -24.02 14.54
CA LEU A 17 -1.40 -23.39 14.07
C LEU A 17 -0.20 -24.27 14.46
N SER A 18 0.71 -24.51 13.51
CA SER A 18 1.91 -25.34 13.77
C SER A 18 2.81 -24.66 14.79
N ALA A 19 3.24 -25.41 15.79
CA ALA A 19 4.24 -24.94 16.74
C ALA A 19 5.54 -24.62 15.99
N GLY A 20 6.05 -23.39 16.16
CA GLY A 20 7.26 -22.92 15.46
C GLY A 20 7.01 -22.23 14.12
N ALA A 21 5.77 -22.11 13.66
CA ALA A 21 5.43 -21.24 12.54
C ALA A 21 5.70 -19.78 12.90
N ALA A 22 6.00 -18.97 11.88
CA ALA A 22 6.07 -17.51 12.05
C ALA A 22 4.75 -16.97 12.63
N LYS A 23 4.82 -15.90 13.42
CA LYS A 23 3.64 -15.24 13.97
C LYS A 23 2.68 -14.88 12.80
N PRO A 24 1.41 -15.29 12.87
CA PRO A 24 0.46 -14.96 11.81
C PRO A 24 0.19 -13.45 11.78
N VAL A 25 0.13 -12.90 10.59
CA VAL A 25 -0.28 -11.50 10.37
C VAL A 25 -1.80 -11.47 10.21
N VAL A 26 -2.46 -10.59 10.96
CA VAL A 26 -3.92 -10.48 10.96
C VAL A 26 -4.35 -9.41 9.97
N SER A 27 -5.24 -9.77 9.05
CA SER A 27 -5.90 -8.87 8.13
C SER A 27 -7.33 -8.56 8.62
N PHE A 28 -7.67 -7.28 8.73
CA PHE A 28 -8.98 -6.82 9.18
C PHE A 28 -9.79 -6.20 8.05
N LEU A 29 -11.12 -6.15 8.21
CA LEU A 29 -12.07 -5.44 7.36
C LEU A 29 -12.02 -5.81 5.88
N ARG A 30 -11.61 -7.02 5.55
CA ARG A 30 -11.60 -7.50 4.17
C ARG A 30 -12.97 -7.31 3.54
N GLU A 31 -12.99 -6.95 2.27
CA GLU A 31 -14.23 -6.70 1.50
C GLU A 31 -15.14 -5.64 2.15
N PHE A 32 -14.55 -4.66 2.84
CA PHE A 32 -15.30 -3.62 3.58
C PHE A 32 -16.37 -4.20 4.53
N SER A 33 -16.05 -5.29 5.21
CA SER A 33 -16.99 -6.06 6.05
C SER A 33 -17.65 -5.26 7.17
N ALA A 34 -17.08 -4.11 7.57
CA ALA A 34 -17.71 -3.18 8.49
C ALA A 34 -17.21 -1.72 8.27
N PRO A 35 -18.09 -0.71 8.39
CA PRO A 35 -17.73 0.71 8.26
C PRO A 35 -17.17 1.25 9.59
N VAL A 36 -16.05 0.69 10.03
CA VAL A 36 -15.40 1.05 11.31
C VAL A 36 -13.92 1.36 11.10
N LYS A 37 -13.35 2.21 11.95
CA LYS A 37 -11.91 2.43 12.01
C LYS A 37 -11.30 1.44 12.98
N VAL A 38 -10.34 0.65 12.53
CA VAL A 38 -9.57 -0.27 13.37
C VAL A 38 -8.30 0.42 13.82
N SER A 39 -8.08 0.51 15.13
CA SER A 39 -6.78 0.90 15.69
C SER A 39 -6.02 -0.37 16.07
N HIS A 40 -4.90 -0.60 15.42
CA HIS A 40 -4.06 -1.76 15.66
C HIS A 40 -2.61 -1.41 15.42
N GLU A 41 -1.80 -1.56 16.48
CA GLU A 41 -0.36 -1.43 16.36
C GLU A 41 0.20 -2.62 15.57
N ARG A 42 0.85 -2.33 14.46
CA ARG A 42 1.52 -3.31 13.60
C ARG A 42 2.99 -2.98 13.46
N ALA A 43 3.82 -4.01 13.44
CA ALA A 43 5.20 -3.85 13.01
C ALA A 43 5.23 -3.48 11.52
N ASP A 44 6.22 -2.70 11.10
CA ASP A 44 6.35 -2.26 9.70
C ASP A 44 6.55 -3.44 8.76
N SER A 45 7.23 -4.49 9.22
CA SER A 45 7.36 -5.76 8.48
C SER A 45 6.01 -6.49 8.29
N GLU A 46 5.06 -6.37 9.23
CA GLU A 46 3.71 -6.91 9.06
C GLU A 46 2.93 -6.10 8.02
N LEU A 47 3.11 -4.77 7.98
CA LEU A 47 2.51 -3.92 6.95
C LEU A 47 3.05 -4.27 5.56
N ALA A 48 4.37 -4.35 5.40
CA ALA A 48 4.99 -4.76 4.13
C ALA A 48 4.50 -6.15 3.69
N PHE A 49 4.41 -7.10 4.62
CA PHE A 49 3.87 -8.43 4.35
C PHE A 49 2.42 -8.38 3.83
N LEU A 50 1.56 -7.53 4.40
CA LEU A 50 0.18 -7.35 3.92
C LEU A 50 0.14 -6.75 2.51
N VAL A 51 0.97 -5.76 2.22
CA VAL A 51 1.08 -5.18 0.86
C VAL A 51 1.38 -6.26 -0.18
N GLU A 52 2.30 -7.16 0.13
CA GLU A 52 2.77 -8.17 -0.81
C GLU A 52 1.83 -9.38 -0.90
N ASN A 53 1.24 -9.80 0.21
CA ASN A 53 0.64 -11.13 0.34
C ASN A 53 -0.88 -11.13 0.58
N ASP A 54 -1.51 -10.01 0.98
CA ASP A 54 -2.95 -10.01 1.17
C ASP A 54 -3.68 -10.11 -0.19
N ARG A 55 -4.83 -10.76 -0.18
CA ARG A 55 -5.69 -10.90 -1.36
C ARG A 55 -6.70 -9.76 -1.48
N ASP A 56 -6.93 -9.04 -0.40
CA ASP A 56 -7.86 -7.90 -0.37
C ASP A 56 -7.13 -6.62 -0.79
N GLY A 57 -7.60 -6.00 -1.85
CA GLY A 57 -6.99 -4.81 -2.41
C GLY A 57 -6.99 -3.62 -1.44
N PHE A 58 -8.08 -3.43 -0.70
CA PHE A 58 -8.16 -2.34 0.27
C PHE A 58 -7.13 -2.52 1.40
N VAL A 59 -7.01 -3.74 1.94
CA VAL A 59 -6.01 -4.04 2.99
C VAL A 59 -4.60 -3.78 2.50
N ARG A 60 -4.27 -4.18 1.26
CA ARG A 60 -2.97 -3.90 0.64
C ARG A 60 -2.70 -2.41 0.53
N TRP A 61 -3.67 -1.67 0.00
CA TRP A 61 -3.57 -0.22 -0.15
C TRP A 61 -3.42 0.49 1.20
N ASP A 62 -4.26 0.18 2.18
CA ASP A 62 -4.23 0.76 3.53
C ASP A 62 -2.90 0.50 4.24
N ALA A 63 -2.36 -0.71 4.11
CA ALA A 63 -1.05 -1.07 4.65
C ALA A 63 0.08 -0.23 4.04
N LEU A 64 0.06 -0.02 2.71
CA LEU A 64 1.06 0.82 2.04
C LEU A 64 0.91 2.30 2.40
N GLN A 65 -0.34 2.82 2.48
CA GLN A 65 -0.57 4.19 2.93
C GLN A 65 -0.09 4.39 4.38
N THR A 66 -0.30 3.40 5.24
CA THR A 66 0.20 3.44 6.64
C THR A 66 1.73 3.49 6.67
N LEU A 67 2.43 2.71 5.84
CA LEU A 67 3.88 2.78 5.73
C LEU A 67 4.37 4.17 5.28
N TRP A 68 3.68 4.77 4.30
CA TRP A 68 4.00 6.13 3.85
C TRP A 68 3.76 7.18 4.93
N VAL A 69 2.64 7.12 5.66
CA VAL A 69 2.38 8.04 6.78
C VAL A 69 3.47 7.93 7.83
N LYS A 70 3.88 6.72 8.20
CA LYS A 70 4.99 6.50 9.14
C LYS A 70 6.33 7.02 8.60
N HIS A 71 6.57 6.93 7.30
CA HIS A 71 7.78 7.43 6.67
C HIS A 71 7.88 8.97 6.74
N PHE A 72 6.75 9.65 6.60
CA PHE A 72 6.68 11.11 6.64
C PHE A 72 6.47 11.69 8.04
N ASP A 73 6.10 10.88 9.02
CA ASP A 73 6.02 11.31 10.42
C ASP A 73 7.39 11.19 11.08
N ASP A 74 8.06 12.33 11.29
CA ASP A 74 9.39 12.42 11.91
C ASP A 74 9.48 11.86 13.34
N LYS A 75 8.33 11.64 13.98
CA LYS A 75 8.21 11.03 15.30
C LYS A 75 8.18 9.50 15.25
N GLN A 76 8.05 8.92 14.08
CA GLN A 76 8.02 7.48 13.86
C GLN A 76 9.27 7.03 13.13
N ASN A 77 9.93 6.01 13.67
CA ASN A 77 11.05 5.37 13.00
C ASN A 77 10.59 4.06 12.36
N LEU A 78 10.68 3.96 11.04
CA LEU A 78 10.43 2.71 10.33
C LEU A 78 11.51 1.67 10.68
N ASN A 79 11.07 0.48 11.06
CA ASN A 79 11.93 -0.65 11.37
C ASN A 79 11.58 -1.87 10.51
N GLY A 80 12.45 -2.18 9.56
CA GLY A 80 12.34 -3.41 8.76
C GLY A 80 11.39 -3.36 7.56
N ALA A 81 10.90 -2.17 7.19
CA ALA A 81 10.21 -1.95 5.92
C ALA A 81 10.52 -0.55 5.38
N ASP A 82 10.69 -0.46 4.08
CA ASP A 82 10.88 0.79 3.34
C ASP A 82 9.73 0.95 2.33
N PRO A 83 8.88 2.00 2.43
CA PRO A 83 7.79 2.20 1.51
C PRO A 83 8.27 2.43 0.07
N ILE A 84 9.47 2.99 -0.14
CA ILE A 84 10.07 3.17 -1.47
C ILE A 84 10.38 1.79 -2.10
N GLN A 85 11.00 0.90 -1.33
CA GLN A 85 11.27 -0.46 -1.78
C GLN A 85 9.98 -1.25 -2.01
N THR A 86 8.99 -1.09 -1.13
CA THR A 86 7.68 -1.73 -1.25
C THR A 86 6.94 -1.24 -2.50
N LEU A 87 6.98 0.07 -2.78
CA LEU A 87 6.41 0.67 -3.98
C LEU A 87 7.06 0.10 -5.26
N ALA A 88 8.38 -0.03 -5.28
CA ALA A 88 9.10 -0.61 -6.41
C ALA A 88 8.75 -2.10 -6.61
N GLN A 89 8.46 -2.85 -5.54
CA GLN A 89 7.98 -4.22 -5.67
C GLN A 89 6.58 -4.27 -6.28
N VAL A 90 5.66 -3.39 -5.86
CA VAL A 90 4.34 -3.25 -6.49
C VAL A 90 4.46 -2.93 -7.98
N ALA A 91 5.39 -2.05 -8.38
CA ALA A 91 5.65 -1.74 -9.78
C ALA A 91 6.17 -2.94 -10.57
N LYS A 92 7.09 -3.74 -10.01
CA LYS A 92 7.58 -4.99 -10.62
C LYS A 92 6.44 -5.99 -10.83
N ASP A 93 5.61 -6.18 -9.82
CA ASP A 93 4.46 -7.09 -9.91
C ASP A 93 3.48 -6.60 -10.99
N ALA A 94 3.26 -5.29 -11.08
CA ALA A 94 2.37 -4.69 -12.08
C ALA A 94 2.82 -4.95 -13.53
N ILE A 95 4.12 -5.07 -13.79
CA ILE A 95 4.66 -5.38 -15.13
C ILE A 95 4.14 -6.75 -15.62
N GLU A 96 4.00 -7.71 -14.73
CA GLU A 96 3.59 -9.09 -15.03
C GLU A 96 2.07 -9.27 -15.08
N LEU A 97 1.27 -8.27 -14.65
CA LEU A 97 -0.18 -8.39 -14.64
C LEU A 97 -0.76 -8.42 -16.06
N THR A 98 -1.73 -9.30 -16.25
CA THR A 98 -2.49 -9.44 -17.52
C THR A 98 -3.95 -9.06 -17.39
N ASN A 99 -4.51 -9.07 -16.18
CA ASN A 99 -5.89 -8.69 -15.91
C ASN A 99 -6.03 -7.18 -15.77
N ALA A 100 -6.97 -6.57 -16.50
CA ALA A 100 -7.15 -5.12 -16.53
C ALA A 100 -7.61 -4.52 -15.19
N GLU A 101 -8.38 -5.25 -14.38
CA GLU A 101 -8.84 -4.79 -13.07
C GLU A 101 -7.68 -4.81 -12.06
N GLU A 102 -6.84 -5.86 -12.09
CA GLU A 102 -5.63 -5.94 -11.27
C GLU A 102 -4.61 -4.85 -11.66
N GLN A 103 -4.46 -4.57 -12.95
CA GLN A 103 -3.63 -3.48 -13.45
C GLN A 103 -4.14 -2.12 -12.98
N LEU A 104 -5.46 -1.89 -13.05
CA LEU A 104 -6.08 -0.66 -12.56
C LEU A 104 -5.88 -0.51 -11.04
N PHE A 105 -6.03 -1.58 -10.28
CA PHE A 105 -5.75 -1.56 -8.86
C PHE A 105 -4.27 -1.28 -8.58
N ALA A 106 -3.34 -1.90 -9.30
CA ALA A 106 -1.90 -1.63 -9.18
C ALA A 106 -1.57 -0.16 -9.44
N SER A 107 -2.23 0.48 -10.43
CA SER A 107 -2.04 1.91 -10.68
C SER A 107 -2.44 2.79 -9.49
N THR A 108 -3.44 2.38 -8.73
CA THR A 108 -3.85 3.07 -7.49
C THR A 108 -2.83 2.83 -6.36
N MET A 109 -2.28 1.63 -6.28
CA MET A 109 -1.23 1.29 -5.31
C MET A 109 0.05 2.11 -5.50
N LEU A 110 0.38 2.50 -6.74
CA LEU A 110 1.58 3.28 -7.06
C LEU A 110 1.48 4.77 -6.70
N LEU A 111 0.32 5.23 -6.23
CA LEU A 111 0.14 6.61 -5.79
C LEU A 111 0.72 6.81 -4.38
N VAL A 112 1.75 7.65 -4.29
CA VAL A 112 2.22 8.15 -2.99
C VAL A 112 1.17 9.10 -2.41
N PRO A 113 0.90 9.06 -1.09
CA PRO A 113 -0.08 9.94 -0.46
C PRO A 113 0.07 11.39 -0.88
N ASN A 114 -1.04 12.04 -1.20
CA ASN A 114 -1.03 13.48 -1.46
C ASN A 114 -0.95 14.27 -0.16
N GLU A 115 -0.67 15.57 -0.28
CA GLU A 115 -0.45 16.47 0.86
C GLU A 115 -1.68 16.52 1.79
N ASN A 116 -2.89 16.61 1.23
CA ASN A 116 -4.12 16.68 2.03
C ASN A 116 -4.30 15.41 2.88
N TYR A 117 -4.05 14.24 2.31
CA TYR A 117 -4.11 12.99 3.07
C TYR A 117 -3.09 12.97 4.20
N LEU A 118 -1.85 13.40 3.94
CA LEU A 118 -0.80 13.46 4.97
C LEU A 118 -1.16 14.46 6.08
N PHE A 119 -1.72 15.62 5.74
CA PHE A 119 -2.17 16.62 6.71
C PHE A 119 -3.28 16.12 7.63
N GLU A 120 -4.12 15.19 7.15
CA GLU A 120 -5.17 14.55 7.96
C GLU A 120 -4.64 13.44 8.85
N GLN A 121 -3.55 12.75 8.45
CA GLN A 121 -3.05 11.58 9.17
C GLN A 121 -1.96 11.92 10.20
N ILE A 122 -1.16 12.96 9.96
CA ILE A 122 -0.03 13.35 10.84
C ILE A 122 -0.49 14.48 11.76
N ALA A 123 -0.45 14.23 13.07
CA ALA A 123 -1.05 15.13 14.07
C ALA A 123 -0.32 16.46 14.25
N ALA A 124 0.99 16.53 14.02
CA ALA A 124 1.80 17.75 14.15
C ALA A 124 3.02 17.67 13.24
N PHE A 125 3.16 18.61 12.33
CA PHE A 125 4.23 18.69 11.33
C PHE A 125 4.48 20.17 10.94
N GLU A 126 5.66 20.43 10.40
CA GLU A 126 5.97 21.68 9.68
C GLU A 126 5.69 21.45 8.20
N VAL A 127 4.86 22.30 7.60
CA VAL A 127 4.34 22.10 6.23
C VAL A 127 5.47 21.96 5.20
N ASP A 128 6.42 22.91 5.20
CA ASP A 128 7.51 22.91 4.24
C ASP A 128 8.40 21.66 4.39
N THR A 129 8.69 21.27 5.63
CA THR A 129 9.47 20.05 5.92
C THR A 129 8.79 18.79 5.41
N LEU A 130 7.46 18.70 5.56
CA LEU A 130 6.70 17.54 5.08
C LEU A 130 6.64 17.48 3.54
N LEU A 131 6.48 18.64 2.90
CA LEU A 131 6.48 18.73 1.43
C LEU A 131 7.85 18.39 0.85
N ASP A 132 8.93 18.90 1.43
CA ASP A 132 10.30 18.58 1.04
C ASP A 132 10.60 17.08 1.22
N ALA A 133 10.17 16.49 2.32
CA ALA A 133 10.33 15.06 2.57
C ALA A 133 9.58 14.22 1.53
N ARG A 134 8.37 14.62 1.16
CA ARG A 134 7.58 13.95 0.13
C ARG A 134 8.25 14.04 -1.25
N GLU A 135 8.74 15.21 -1.64
CA GLU A 135 9.47 15.40 -2.90
C GLU A 135 10.77 14.58 -2.92
N ALA A 136 11.51 14.57 -1.82
CA ALA A 136 12.71 13.77 -1.66
C ALA A 136 12.41 12.26 -1.78
N ALA A 137 11.31 11.77 -1.20
CA ALA A 137 10.90 10.37 -1.32
C ALA A 137 10.55 9.99 -2.77
N LEU A 138 9.80 10.84 -3.49
CA LEU A 138 9.49 10.65 -4.91
C LEU A 138 10.77 10.61 -5.77
N SER A 139 11.67 11.57 -5.55
CA SER A 139 12.96 11.66 -6.22
C SER A 139 13.83 10.42 -5.96
N SER A 140 13.82 9.95 -4.71
CA SER A 140 14.53 8.76 -4.26
C SER A 140 13.97 7.50 -4.94
N ALA A 141 12.66 7.32 -4.96
CA ALA A 141 11.98 6.23 -5.64
C ALA A 141 12.33 6.19 -7.13
N ALA A 142 12.25 7.35 -7.80
CA ALA A 142 12.58 7.46 -9.22
C ALA A 142 14.03 7.10 -9.52
N THR A 143 14.97 7.52 -8.66
CA THR A 143 16.40 7.33 -8.88
C THR A 143 16.86 5.91 -8.54
N GLN A 144 16.43 5.37 -7.39
CA GLN A 144 16.87 4.06 -6.90
C GLN A 144 16.31 2.89 -7.73
N HIS A 145 15.16 3.09 -8.37
CA HIS A 145 14.44 2.04 -9.10
C HIS A 145 14.14 2.46 -10.56
N SER A 146 15.00 3.28 -11.15
CA SER A 146 14.80 3.84 -12.49
C SER A 146 14.59 2.79 -13.59
N ASP A 147 15.21 1.63 -13.46
CA ASP A 147 15.04 0.49 -14.36
C ASP A 147 13.63 -0.12 -14.28
N VAL A 148 13.05 -0.20 -13.08
CA VAL A 148 11.69 -0.70 -12.86
C VAL A 148 10.67 0.25 -13.49
N TRP A 149 10.84 1.56 -13.25
CA TRP A 149 9.95 2.58 -13.83
C TRP A 149 10.03 2.61 -15.36
N ALA A 150 11.24 2.48 -15.91
CA ALA A 150 11.42 2.39 -17.37
C ALA A 150 10.69 1.16 -17.95
N GLN A 151 10.83 0.00 -17.35
CA GLN A 151 10.13 -1.22 -17.76
C GLN A 151 8.60 -1.08 -17.65
N LEU A 152 8.10 -0.48 -16.57
CA LEU A 152 6.68 -0.23 -16.38
C LEU A 152 6.14 0.70 -17.47
N CYS A 153 6.82 1.81 -17.74
CA CYS A 153 6.46 2.74 -18.82
C CYS A 153 6.50 2.06 -20.19
N ASP A 154 7.51 1.29 -20.51
CA ASP A 154 7.60 0.57 -21.78
C ASP A 154 6.46 -0.46 -21.93
N ARG A 155 6.13 -1.16 -20.86
CA ARG A 155 5.04 -2.17 -20.82
C ARG A 155 3.67 -1.55 -21.07
N TYR A 156 3.42 -0.38 -20.50
CA TYR A 156 2.11 0.29 -20.54
C TYR A 156 2.07 1.50 -21.50
N LYS A 157 3.08 1.66 -22.33
CA LYS A 157 3.13 2.74 -23.32
C LYS A 157 1.85 2.77 -24.17
N PRO A 158 1.18 3.93 -24.27
CA PRO A 158 -0.03 4.04 -25.08
C PRO A 158 0.26 3.75 -26.55
N ASN A 159 -0.57 2.91 -27.16
CA ASN A 159 -0.46 2.51 -28.56
C ASN A 159 -1.68 2.91 -29.42
N GLY A 160 -2.56 3.76 -28.88
CA GLY A 160 -3.79 4.20 -29.53
C GLY A 160 -4.51 5.29 -28.77
N ALA A 161 -5.75 5.57 -29.17
CA ALA A 161 -6.61 6.51 -28.46
C ALA A 161 -7.01 5.97 -27.08
N TYR A 162 -7.11 6.87 -26.11
CA TYR A 162 -7.56 6.52 -24.75
C TYR A 162 -8.98 5.92 -24.79
N ALA A 163 -9.15 4.78 -24.16
CA ALA A 163 -10.46 4.15 -23.95
C ALA A 163 -10.86 4.24 -22.46
N PRO A 164 -12.03 4.77 -22.13
CA PRO A 164 -12.50 4.93 -20.75
C PRO A 164 -13.07 3.60 -20.18
N ASN A 165 -12.26 2.56 -20.20
CA ASN A 165 -12.54 1.25 -19.60
C ASN A 165 -11.37 0.86 -18.67
N ALA A 166 -11.52 -0.23 -17.93
CA ALA A 166 -10.50 -0.65 -16.96
C ALA A 166 -9.09 -0.74 -17.57
N ALA A 167 -8.96 -1.31 -18.76
CA ALA A 167 -7.67 -1.44 -19.45
C ALA A 167 -7.06 -0.08 -19.84
N GLY A 168 -7.86 0.84 -20.40
CA GLY A 168 -7.40 2.19 -20.75
C GLY A 168 -7.06 3.04 -19.53
N MET A 169 -7.84 2.91 -18.46
CA MET A 169 -7.56 3.59 -17.19
C MET A 169 -6.30 3.05 -16.53
N ALA A 170 -6.13 1.73 -16.52
CA ALA A 170 -4.92 1.06 -16.01
C ALA A 170 -3.69 1.49 -16.82
N GLN A 171 -3.76 1.45 -18.14
CA GLN A 171 -2.67 1.89 -19.01
C GLN A 171 -2.25 3.32 -18.70
N ARG A 172 -3.21 4.24 -18.54
CA ARG A 172 -2.92 5.64 -18.22
C ARG A 172 -2.33 5.82 -16.82
N GLY A 173 -2.75 5.02 -15.85
CA GLY A 173 -2.27 5.11 -14.47
C GLY A 173 -0.92 4.44 -14.23
N LEU A 174 -0.53 3.48 -15.10
CA LEU A 174 0.74 2.74 -15.02
C LEU A 174 1.84 3.31 -15.95
N TYR A 175 1.47 4.13 -16.94
CA TYR A 175 2.40 4.83 -17.83
C TYR A 175 2.87 6.13 -17.23
#